data_9448f85997c7f5e59e93d81bce8ca8f2
#
_entry.id   9448f85997c7f5e59e93d81bce8ca8f2
#
_cell.length_a   1.000
_cell.length_b   1.000
_cell.length_c   1.000
_cell.angle_alpha   90.00
_cell.angle_beta   90.00
_cell.angle_gamma   90.00
#
_symmetry.space_group_name_H-M   'P 1'
#
loop_
_entity.id
_entity.type
_entity.pdbx_description
1 polymer ?
#
loop_
_entity_poly.entity_id
_entity_poly.type
_entity_poly.pdbx_seq_one_letter_code
_entity_poly.pdbx_strand_id
1 'polypeptide(L)'
;MGADWFGARNLNLSSEWQEAIERVTTEDLHRVCSTWLSSPNVTEVSLDPVGSNAAEEDGSAAGKETALSEPVLGNGMKVVIREDHRLPLAYACLAFKAGCRAENEHDAGVTDLMSECLLKGTATRSAGDIARFLEDIGGAINTSTGNNSLSVGCQILAEDLDSGLELMADVVMNPSFPEDAFLREKESFVADAEEDLEDPLSVAFRQERKVAYGHVSYGNSPSGTPESLSSLTVRDVKEQYERIICASNAVICISGDVRKEEVLPLLEKRLGGMRAGMPPVLTPTPALRAGREVSVLDKQQAVLVVGMPCVDVASPEMAQALLFQAWCSDMAGPVFTNIREEAGLAYYASSSLFIGMDAGGICFYLGTSPEQLEEAGRRLEKTLEMIHERGMTEEELERTKASALSSRLLAMQSNGALCQMLALDILFGLPLDAFERQTVAIRNMELDQVNAFIKKVLDPAQPRSWSIVRPPLS
;
A
#
# COMPACT_ATOMS: atom_id res chain seq x y z
N MET A 1 3.51 -18.91 -25.27
CA MET A 1 3.91 -19.04 -26.70
C MET A 1 5.00 -18.07 -27.12
N GLY A 2 4.84 -16.73 -26.99
CA GLY A 2 5.91 -15.78 -27.37
C GLY A 2 7.19 -15.93 -26.56
N ALA A 3 7.08 -16.06 -25.24
CA ALA A 3 8.20 -16.30 -24.33
C ALA A 3 8.88 -17.64 -24.59
N ASP A 4 8.11 -18.69 -24.86
CA ASP A 4 8.61 -20.03 -25.16
C ASP A 4 9.45 -20.06 -26.45
N TRP A 5 8.97 -19.35 -27.50
CA TRP A 5 9.72 -19.21 -28.72
C TRP A 5 10.99 -18.39 -28.55
N PHE A 6 10.91 -17.29 -27.79
CA PHE A 6 12.06 -16.40 -27.57
C PHE A 6 13.16 -17.07 -26.75
N GLY A 7 12.79 -17.77 -25.67
CA GLY A 7 13.72 -18.44 -24.76
C GLY A 7 14.26 -19.77 -25.31
N ALA A 8 13.40 -20.62 -25.81
CA ALA A 8 13.74 -22.01 -26.15
C ALA A 8 13.59 -22.39 -27.62
N ARG A 9 13.12 -21.46 -28.50
CA ARG A 9 12.76 -21.75 -29.92
C ARG A 9 11.74 -22.87 -30.08
N ASN A 10 10.92 -23.11 -29.04
CA ASN A 10 9.91 -24.14 -28.99
C ASN A 10 8.58 -23.56 -28.54
N LEU A 11 7.57 -23.56 -29.43
CA LEU A 11 6.23 -23.03 -29.14
C LEU A 11 5.44 -23.89 -28.14
N ASN A 12 5.82 -25.16 -27.96
CA ASN A 12 5.14 -26.13 -27.11
C ASN A 12 5.86 -26.32 -25.75
N LEU A 13 6.89 -25.52 -25.46
CA LEU A 13 7.71 -25.70 -24.26
C LEU A 13 6.86 -25.78 -22.98
N SER A 14 5.91 -24.88 -22.82
CA SER A 14 5.04 -24.86 -21.63
C SER A 14 4.20 -26.14 -21.50
N SER A 15 3.74 -26.71 -22.61
CA SER A 15 2.98 -27.98 -22.62
C SER A 15 3.86 -29.21 -22.36
N GLU A 16 5.09 -29.17 -22.91
CA GLU A 16 6.06 -30.26 -22.76
C GLU A 16 6.74 -30.26 -21.40
N TRP A 17 6.73 -29.13 -20.69
CA TRP A 17 7.38 -28.96 -19.39
C TRP A 17 6.77 -29.88 -18.34
N GLN A 18 5.45 -29.98 -18.25
CA GLN A 18 4.79 -30.83 -17.26
C GLN A 18 5.23 -32.31 -17.43
N GLU A 19 5.23 -32.82 -18.66
CA GLU A 19 5.72 -34.17 -18.97
C GLU A 19 7.23 -34.32 -18.70
N ALA A 20 8.02 -33.25 -18.86
CA ALA A 20 9.45 -33.28 -18.58
C ALA A 20 9.71 -33.32 -17.06
N ILE A 21 8.94 -32.60 -16.24
CA ILE A 21 9.03 -32.64 -14.78
C ILE A 21 8.69 -34.02 -14.23
N GLU A 22 7.64 -34.67 -14.76
CA GLU A 22 7.25 -36.02 -14.35
C GLU A 22 8.33 -37.08 -14.63
N ARG A 23 9.23 -36.82 -15.57
CA ARG A 23 10.35 -37.69 -15.93
C ARG A 23 11.65 -37.44 -15.18
N VAL A 24 11.72 -36.37 -14.38
CA VAL A 24 12.92 -36.03 -13.59
C VAL A 24 13.20 -37.11 -12.55
N THR A 25 14.44 -37.60 -12.57
CA THR A 25 14.90 -38.64 -11.63
C THR A 25 15.79 -38.02 -10.53
N THR A 26 16.03 -38.78 -9.48
CA THR A 26 16.97 -38.36 -8.41
C THR A 26 18.40 -38.20 -8.96
N GLU A 27 18.78 -39.02 -9.96
CA GLU A 27 20.05 -38.95 -10.66
C GLU A 27 20.18 -37.62 -11.45
N ASP A 28 19.10 -37.15 -12.06
CA ASP A 28 19.07 -35.84 -12.75
C ASP A 28 19.26 -34.70 -11.77
N LEU A 29 18.60 -34.75 -10.61
CA LEU A 29 18.79 -33.75 -9.55
C LEU A 29 20.23 -33.75 -9.05
N HIS A 30 20.81 -34.93 -8.77
CA HIS A 30 22.21 -35.04 -8.37
C HIS A 30 23.17 -34.48 -9.41
N ARG A 31 22.95 -34.77 -10.68
CA ARG A 31 23.75 -34.25 -11.80
C ARG A 31 23.67 -32.73 -11.87
N VAL A 32 22.49 -32.14 -11.79
CA VAL A 32 22.30 -30.69 -11.83
C VAL A 32 22.97 -30.01 -10.63
N CYS A 33 22.73 -30.54 -9.43
CA CYS A 33 23.36 -30.00 -8.20
C CYS A 33 24.89 -30.07 -8.28
N SER A 34 25.46 -31.21 -8.74
CA SER A 34 26.90 -31.35 -8.89
C SER A 34 27.48 -30.42 -9.94
N THR A 35 26.73 -30.15 -11.01
CA THR A 35 27.19 -29.28 -12.12
C THR A 35 27.12 -27.80 -11.78
N TRP A 36 26.06 -27.37 -11.11
CA TRP A 36 25.75 -25.94 -10.94
C TRP A 36 25.92 -25.42 -9.52
N LEU A 37 25.65 -26.24 -8.48
CA LEU A 37 25.73 -25.83 -7.09
C LEU A 37 27.07 -26.15 -6.42
N SER A 38 27.88 -27.03 -7.00
CA SER A 38 29.22 -27.38 -6.51
C SER A 38 30.32 -26.58 -7.24
N SER A 39 29.97 -25.60 -8.04
CA SER A 39 30.90 -24.80 -8.83
C SER A 39 31.75 -23.89 -7.94
N PRO A 40 33.08 -23.75 -8.20
CA PRO A 40 33.89 -22.77 -7.52
C PRO A 40 33.55 -21.31 -7.85
N ASN A 41 32.60 -21.08 -8.76
CA ASN A 41 32.11 -19.76 -9.18
C ASN A 41 30.84 -19.36 -8.43
N VAL A 42 30.72 -19.70 -7.17
CA VAL A 42 29.62 -19.23 -6.30
C VAL A 42 29.95 -17.81 -5.84
N THR A 43 29.03 -16.88 -6.06
CA THR A 43 29.06 -15.56 -5.42
C THR A 43 28.34 -15.66 -4.09
N GLU A 44 29.07 -15.51 -3.00
CA GLU A 44 28.50 -15.48 -1.66
C GLU A 44 28.30 -14.02 -1.22
N VAL A 45 27.11 -13.69 -0.76
CA VAL A 45 26.79 -12.39 -0.13
C VAL A 45 26.22 -12.71 1.23
N SER A 46 26.90 -12.27 2.29
CA SER A 46 26.41 -12.41 3.66
C SER A 46 25.94 -11.06 4.21
N LEU A 47 24.86 -11.08 4.96
CA LEU A 47 24.38 -9.95 5.76
C LEU A 47 24.51 -10.36 7.22
N ASP A 48 25.58 -9.93 7.86
CA ASP A 48 25.87 -10.31 9.24
C ASP A 48 25.43 -9.21 10.22
N PRO A 49 25.03 -9.56 11.45
CA PRO A 49 24.79 -8.56 12.51
C PRO A 49 26.03 -7.71 12.78
N VAL A 50 25.84 -6.45 13.09
CA VAL A 50 26.96 -5.53 13.44
C VAL A 50 27.76 -6.10 14.60
N GLY A 51 29.04 -6.40 14.34
CA GLY A 51 29.98 -6.95 15.35
C GLY A 51 30.19 -8.46 15.28
N SER A 52 29.57 -9.21 14.35
CA SER A 52 29.77 -10.65 14.21
C SER A 52 31.05 -11.05 13.43
N ASN A 53 31.61 -10.15 12.63
CA ASN A 53 32.91 -10.35 11.98
C ASN A 53 33.83 -9.17 12.26
N ALA A 54 34.89 -9.44 13.00
CA ALA A 54 36.00 -8.53 13.17
C ALA A 54 36.96 -8.63 11.96
N ALA A 55 36.54 -8.17 10.82
CA ALA A 55 37.42 -7.79 9.72
C ALA A 55 37.09 -6.34 9.40
N GLU A 56 37.93 -5.46 9.86
CA GLU A 56 37.90 -4.04 9.56
C GLU A 56 37.96 -3.84 8.04
N GLU A 57 36.86 -3.57 7.41
CA GLU A 57 36.84 -2.71 6.24
C GLU A 57 36.22 -1.39 6.64
N ASP A 58 37.03 -0.37 6.65
CA ASP A 58 36.79 1.03 6.88
C ASP A 58 35.81 1.54 5.82
N GLY A 59 34.54 1.38 6.09
CA GLY A 59 33.39 1.80 5.30
C GLY A 59 32.32 2.34 6.23
N SER A 60 32.73 3.21 7.17
CA SER A 60 31.77 3.97 7.95
C SER A 60 31.09 5.02 7.05
N ALA A 61 30.10 4.60 6.31
CA ALA A 61 28.95 5.46 6.09
C ALA A 61 28.19 5.58 7.43
N ALA A 62 28.89 6.10 8.47
CA ALA A 62 28.23 6.72 9.60
C ALA A 62 27.26 7.72 8.99
N GLY A 63 25.95 7.44 9.07
CA GLY A 63 24.94 8.31 8.56
C GLY A 63 25.17 9.70 9.14
N LYS A 64 25.57 10.63 8.29
CA LYS A 64 25.39 12.04 8.60
C LYS A 64 23.94 12.16 8.99
N GLU A 65 23.67 12.70 10.18
CA GLU A 65 22.31 12.99 10.62
C GLU A 65 21.56 13.63 9.44
N THR A 66 20.54 12.93 8.98
CA THR A 66 19.71 13.41 7.88
C THR A 66 18.97 14.61 8.41
N ALA A 67 19.32 15.81 7.92
CA ALA A 67 18.67 17.03 8.38
C ALA A 67 17.20 17.00 7.91
N LEU A 68 16.28 16.95 8.87
CA LEU A 68 14.84 16.95 8.65
C LEU A 68 14.26 18.29 9.09
N SER A 69 13.45 18.92 8.24
CA SER A 69 12.85 20.23 8.56
C SER A 69 11.42 20.34 8.02
N GLU A 70 10.59 21.12 8.73
CA GLU A 70 9.15 21.32 8.44
C GLU A 70 8.81 22.82 8.32
N PRO A 71 9.25 23.51 7.25
CA PRO A 71 8.83 24.87 6.97
C PRO A 71 7.42 24.95 6.37
N VAL A 72 6.89 26.19 6.23
CA VAL A 72 5.60 26.47 5.59
C VAL A 72 5.81 27.52 4.51
N LEU A 73 5.22 27.31 3.32
CA LEU A 73 5.25 28.31 2.23
C LEU A 73 4.31 29.49 2.51
N GLY A 74 4.50 30.59 1.78
CA GLY A 74 3.69 31.79 1.89
C GLY A 74 2.19 31.56 1.69
N ASN A 75 1.79 30.56 0.91
CA ASN A 75 0.39 30.17 0.69
C ASN A 75 -0.18 29.20 1.75
N GLY A 76 0.60 28.85 2.79
CA GLY A 76 0.19 27.97 3.88
C GLY A 76 0.45 26.47 3.65
N MET A 77 1.04 26.08 2.53
CA MET A 77 1.41 24.68 2.26
C MET A 77 2.52 24.24 3.22
N LYS A 78 2.36 23.09 3.85
CA LYS A 78 3.40 22.48 4.67
C LYS A 78 4.46 21.84 3.79
N VAL A 79 5.71 21.95 4.20
CA VAL A 79 6.87 21.40 3.50
C VAL A 79 7.63 20.47 4.42
N VAL A 80 8.12 19.34 3.90
CA VAL A 80 9.09 18.49 4.56
C VAL A 80 10.33 18.41 3.67
N ILE A 81 11.50 18.63 4.23
CA ILE A 81 12.77 18.49 3.51
C ILE A 81 13.65 17.52 4.27
N ARG A 82 14.10 16.49 3.57
CA ARG A 82 15.01 15.45 4.05
C ARG A 82 16.25 15.45 3.16
N GLU A 83 17.36 15.95 3.68
CA GLU A 83 18.64 15.95 2.96
C GLU A 83 19.30 14.57 3.03
N ASP A 84 19.60 13.96 1.89
CA ASP A 84 20.27 12.68 1.78
C ASP A 84 21.19 12.64 0.55
N HIS A 85 22.47 12.89 0.79
CA HIS A 85 23.50 13.08 -0.24
C HIS A 85 24.19 11.76 -0.67
N ARG A 86 23.59 10.59 -0.42
CA ARG A 86 24.18 9.30 -0.79
C ARG A 86 24.17 9.03 -2.30
N LEU A 87 23.14 9.52 -2.99
CA LEU A 87 22.97 9.38 -4.44
C LEU A 87 22.52 10.74 -5.03
N PRO A 88 22.91 11.08 -6.27
CA PRO A 88 22.53 12.33 -6.91
C PRO A 88 21.07 12.31 -7.41
N LEU A 89 20.14 11.91 -6.56
CA LEU A 89 18.72 11.77 -6.87
C LEU A 89 17.89 12.66 -5.95
N ALA A 90 16.81 13.22 -6.49
CA ALA A 90 15.80 13.93 -5.75
C ALA A 90 14.41 13.31 -5.96
N TYR A 91 13.64 13.27 -4.90
CA TYR A 91 12.26 12.79 -4.87
C TYR A 91 11.38 13.90 -4.34
N ALA A 92 10.29 14.19 -5.04
CA ALA A 92 9.25 15.10 -4.58
C ALA A 92 7.93 14.31 -4.44
N CYS A 93 7.21 14.50 -3.35
CA CYS A 93 5.88 13.93 -3.14
C CYS A 93 4.94 15.03 -2.66
N LEU A 94 3.99 15.42 -3.50
CA LEU A 94 2.93 16.36 -3.18
C LEU A 94 1.66 15.59 -2.86
N ALA A 95 1.24 15.63 -1.59
CA ALA A 95 0.13 14.84 -1.07
C ALA A 95 -1.04 15.73 -0.62
N PHE A 96 -2.27 15.25 -0.84
CA PHE A 96 -3.52 15.91 -0.48
C PHE A 96 -4.44 14.95 0.28
N LYS A 97 -5.22 15.43 1.25
CA LYS A 97 -6.31 14.64 1.83
C LYS A 97 -7.40 14.46 0.78
N ALA A 98 -7.77 13.20 0.54
CA ALA A 98 -8.68 12.80 -0.53
C ALA A 98 -9.22 11.38 -0.28
N GLY A 99 -9.72 10.72 -1.31
CA GLY A 99 -10.17 9.32 -1.30
C GLY A 99 -11.57 9.15 -0.74
N CYS A 100 -11.90 7.94 -0.28
CA CYS A 100 -13.28 7.50 0.05
C CYS A 100 -14.05 8.44 0.97
N ARG A 101 -13.37 9.17 1.85
CA ARG A 101 -14.00 10.12 2.77
C ARG A 101 -14.36 11.47 2.13
N ALA A 102 -13.72 11.79 1.00
CA ALA A 102 -14.03 12.95 0.19
C ALA A 102 -14.97 12.64 -0.97
N GLU A 103 -15.53 11.43 -1.01
CA GLU A 103 -16.43 10.91 -2.02
C GLU A 103 -17.72 10.39 -1.41
N ASN A 104 -18.71 10.15 -2.25
CA ASN A 104 -19.94 9.46 -1.90
C ASN A 104 -20.12 8.21 -2.78
N GLU A 105 -21.14 7.41 -2.56
CA GLU A 105 -21.38 6.17 -3.31
C GLU A 105 -21.50 6.39 -4.83
N HIS A 106 -22.07 7.52 -5.26
CA HIS A 106 -22.31 7.80 -6.67
C HIS A 106 -21.08 8.28 -7.42
N ASP A 107 -20.15 8.94 -6.72
CA ASP A 107 -18.90 9.45 -7.30
C ASP A 107 -17.66 8.67 -6.83
N ALA A 108 -17.87 7.48 -6.24
CA ALA A 108 -16.75 6.62 -5.79
C ALA A 108 -15.78 6.32 -6.93
N GLY A 109 -14.49 6.53 -6.67
CA GLY A 109 -13.41 6.41 -7.65
C GLY A 109 -13.11 7.69 -8.44
N VAL A 110 -13.87 8.78 -8.23
CA VAL A 110 -13.61 10.03 -8.96
C VAL A 110 -12.24 10.64 -8.65
N THR A 111 -11.72 10.47 -7.43
CA THR A 111 -10.37 10.94 -7.08
C THR A 111 -9.30 10.17 -7.85
N ASP A 112 -9.47 8.87 -7.97
CA ASP A 112 -8.53 7.99 -8.65
C ASP A 112 -8.48 8.32 -10.15
N LEU A 113 -9.65 8.36 -10.81
CA LEU A 113 -9.76 8.76 -12.20
C LEU A 113 -9.25 10.21 -12.44
N MET A 114 -9.55 11.13 -11.53
CA MET A 114 -9.03 12.51 -11.58
C MET A 114 -7.49 12.53 -11.53
N SER A 115 -6.91 11.71 -10.68
CA SER A 115 -5.46 11.67 -10.50
C SER A 115 -4.72 11.26 -11.78
N GLU A 116 -5.21 10.26 -12.48
CA GLU A 116 -4.68 9.85 -13.78
C GLU A 116 -4.87 10.95 -14.85
N CYS A 117 -6.00 11.64 -14.82
CA CYS A 117 -6.27 12.73 -15.75
C CYS A 117 -5.36 13.96 -15.55
N LEU A 118 -4.74 14.16 -14.37
CA LEU A 118 -3.75 15.23 -14.18
C LEU A 118 -2.56 15.13 -15.14
N LEU A 119 -2.16 13.89 -15.49
CA LEU A 119 -1.00 13.63 -16.35
C LEU A 119 -1.34 13.60 -17.86
N LYS A 120 -2.62 13.77 -18.22
CA LYS A 120 -3.05 13.66 -19.63
C LYS A 120 -3.01 14.99 -20.40
N GLY A 121 -2.59 16.08 -19.76
CA GLY A 121 -2.33 17.38 -20.38
C GLY A 121 -2.54 18.54 -19.45
N THR A 122 -1.84 19.62 -19.72
CA THR A 122 -1.96 20.91 -19.03
C THR A 122 -2.48 21.99 -20.01
N ALA A 123 -2.59 23.22 -19.52
CA ALA A 123 -2.92 24.35 -20.37
C ALA A 123 -1.87 24.61 -21.48
N THR A 124 -0.63 24.13 -21.31
CA THR A 124 0.51 24.42 -22.19
C THR A 124 1.19 23.17 -22.75
N ARG A 125 0.93 21.99 -22.19
CA ARG A 125 1.59 20.73 -22.58
C ARG A 125 0.54 19.65 -22.89
N SER A 126 0.72 18.91 -23.97
CA SER A 126 0.00 17.65 -24.19
C SER A 126 0.58 16.50 -23.35
N ALA A 127 -0.13 15.39 -23.24
CA ALA A 127 0.42 14.18 -22.59
C ALA A 127 1.74 13.72 -23.23
N GLY A 128 1.85 13.81 -24.55
CA GLY A 128 3.10 13.49 -25.28
C GLY A 128 4.25 14.47 -24.97
N ASP A 129 3.95 15.74 -24.71
CA ASP A 129 4.97 16.71 -24.30
C ASP A 129 5.43 16.46 -22.87
N ILE A 130 4.52 16.07 -21.96
CA ILE A 130 4.84 15.65 -20.59
C ILE A 130 5.77 14.44 -20.60
N ALA A 131 5.42 13.41 -21.37
CA ALA A 131 6.23 12.19 -21.48
C ALA A 131 7.62 12.50 -22.03
N ARG A 132 7.70 13.25 -23.11
CA ARG A 132 8.97 13.63 -23.74
C ARG A 132 9.85 14.46 -22.81
N PHE A 133 9.26 15.42 -22.08
CA PHE A 133 10.00 16.20 -21.08
C PHE A 133 10.65 15.31 -20.01
N LEU A 134 9.92 14.31 -19.51
CA LEU A 134 10.45 13.36 -18.51
C LEU A 134 11.54 12.47 -19.09
N GLU A 135 11.38 12.00 -20.33
CA GLU A 135 12.40 11.21 -21.01
C GLU A 135 13.69 12.01 -21.21
N ASP A 136 13.59 13.30 -21.56
CA ASP A 136 14.74 14.18 -21.77
C ASP A 136 15.58 14.42 -20.50
N ILE A 137 14.96 14.41 -19.32
CA ILE A 137 15.64 14.56 -18.02
C ILE A 137 15.83 13.23 -17.27
N GLY A 138 15.50 12.10 -17.88
CA GLY A 138 15.56 10.79 -17.22
C GLY A 138 14.72 10.68 -15.95
N GLY A 139 13.63 11.48 -15.87
CA GLY A 139 12.74 11.54 -14.72
C GLY A 139 11.49 10.69 -14.86
N ALA A 140 10.74 10.59 -13.77
CA ALA A 140 9.42 9.97 -13.73
C ALA A 140 8.47 10.78 -12.87
N ILE A 141 7.21 10.89 -13.30
CA ILE A 141 6.10 11.43 -12.51
C ILE A 141 4.98 10.40 -12.47
N ASN A 142 4.36 10.24 -11.31
CA ASN A 142 3.24 9.31 -11.13
C ASN A 142 2.23 9.87 -10.15
N THR A 143 1.01 9.40 -10.24
CA THR A 143 -0.04 9.64 -9.26
C THR A 143 -0.30 8.36 -8.46
N SER A 144 -0.79 8.52 -7.26
CA SER A 144 -1.19 7.42 -6.38
C SER A 144 -2.33 7.88 -5.49
N THR A 145 -3.39 7.13 -5.48
CA THR A 145 -4.54 7.37 -4.62
C THR A 145 -4.72 6.26 -3.60
N GLY A 146 -5.43 6.57 -2.54
CA GLY A 146 -5.74 5.62 -1.49
C GLY A 146 -7.02 6.02 -0.75
N ASN A 147 -7.28 5.35 0.35
CA ASN A 147 -8.48 5.60 1.15
C ASN A 147 -8.54 7.03 1.71
N ASN A 148 -7.39 7.68 1.93
CA ASN A 148 -7.29 8.94 2.67
C ASN A 148 -6.51 10.04 1.92
N SER A 149 -5.90 9.74 0.80
CA SER A 149 -4.98 10.65 0.14
C SER A 149 -4.93 10.48 -1.37
N LEU A 150 -4.52 11.55 -2.02
CA LEU A 150 -3.98 11.60 -3.38
C LEU A 150 -2.53 12.09 -3.26
N SER A 151 -1.60 11.46 -3.94
CA SER A 151 -0.21 11.87 -4.02
C SER A 151 0.25 12.00 -5.47
N VAL A 152 1.04 13.02 -5.77
CA VAL A 152 1.78 13.15 -7.02
C VAL A 152 3.26 13.04 -6.69
N GLY A 153 3.89 11.98 -7.19
CA GLY A 153 5.30 11.68 -6.99
C GLY A 153 6.14 12.08 -8.20
N CYS A 154 7.34 12.63 -7.97
CA CYS A 154 8.32 12.90 -9.01
C CYS A 154 9.69 12.40 -8.57
N GLN A 155 10.38 11.66 -9.46
CA GLN A 155 11.73 11.17 -9.25
C GLN A 155 12.61 11.69 -10.38
N ILE A 156 13.74 12.31 -10.04
CA ILE A 156 14.63 12.98 -10.99
C ILE A 156 16.08 12.99 -10.49
N LEU A 157 17.02 13.36 -11.35
CA LEU A 157 18.34 13.75 -10.90
C LEU A 157 18.27 15.02 -10.06
N ALA A 158 19.15 15.18 -9.07
CA ALA A 158 19.15 16.35 -8.18
C ALA A 158 19.40 17.66 -8.94
N GLU A 159 20.22 17.62 -10.01
CA GLU A 159 20.49 18.78 -10.90
C GLU A 159 19.24 19.24 -11.66
N ASP A 160 18.27 18.36 -11.91
CA ASP A 160 17.04 18.65 -12.64
C ASP A 160 15.84 18.98 -11.71
N LEU A 161 16.09 19.20 -10.41
CA LEU A 161 15.01 19.41 -9.42
C LEU A 161 14.09 20.58 -9.80
N ASP A 162 14.61 21.72 -10.27
CA ASP A 162 13.77 22.87 -10.68
C ASP A 162 12.85 22.51 -11.85
N SER A 163 13.37 21.74 -12.83
CA SER A 163 12.61 21.26 -14.00
C SER A 163 11.52 20.28 -13.61
N GLY A 164 11.82 19.32 -12.74
CA GLY A 164 10.84 18.36 -12.23
C GLY A 164 9.74 19.02 -11.41
N LEU A 165 10.10 19.98 -10.54
CA LEU A 165 9.13 20.76 -9.77
C LEU A 165 8.27 21.67 -10.67
N GLU A 166 8.84 22.21 -11.77
CA GLU A 166 8.06 22.95 -12.77
C GLU A 166 6.97 22.07 -13.39
N LEU A 167 7.34 20.89 -13.84
CA LEU A 167 6.38 19.95 -14.43
C LEU A 167 5.32 19.52 -13.41
N MET A 168 5.74 19.15 -12.18
CA MET A 168 4.82 18.79 -11.10
C MET A 168 3.82 19.93 -10.83
N ALA A 169 4.30 21.15 -10.72
CA ALA A 169 3.46 22.33 -10.51
C ALA A 169 2.47 22.53 -11.69
N ASP A 170 2.92 22.35 -12.92
CA ASP A 170 2.07 22.53 -14.12
C ASP A 170 0.97 21.48 -14.18
N VAL A 171 1.28 20.19 -14.00
CA VAL A 171 0.27 19.13 -14.04
C VAL A 171 -0.73 19.20 -12.88
N VAL A 172 -0.31 19.71 -11.71
CA VAL A 172 -1.18 19.82 -10.55
C VAL A 172 -2.00 21.12 -10.55
N MET A 173 -1.42 22.25 -10.99
CA MET A 173 -2.11 23.56 -10.91
C MET A 173 -2.83 23.95 -12.19
N ASN A 174 -2.46 23.40 -13.33
CA ASN A 174 -2.99 23.80 -14.64
C ASN A 174 -3.49 22.61 -15.50
N PRO A 175 -4.10 21.54 -14.94
CA PRO A 175 -4.55 20.43 -15.75
C PRO A 175 -5.66 20.89 -16.70
N SER A 176 -5.64 20.39 -17.94
CA SER A 176 -6.65 20.73 -18.95
C SER A 176 -7.83 19.77 -18.99
N PHE A 177 -7.67 18.55 -18.47
CA PHE A 177 -8.66 17.48 -18.51
C PHE A 177 -9.25 17.27 -19.91
N PRO A 178 -8.43 16.85 -20.92
CA PRO A 178 -8.92 16.64 -22.27
C PRO A 178 -10.01 15.56 -22.29
N GLU A 179 -11.13 15.83 -22.94
CA GLU A 179 -12.31 14.96 -22.92
C GLU A 179 -12.04 13.58 -23.52
N ASP A 180 -11.27 13.53 -24.61
CA ASP A 180 -10.88 12.28 -25.25
C ASP A 180 -9.95 11.42 -24.40
N ALA A 181 -9.04 12.04 -23.65
CA ALA A 181 -8.19 11.34 -22.68
C ALA A 181 -9.01 10.85 -21.49
N PHE A 182 -9.89 11.69 -20.94
CA PHE A 182 -10.80 11.27 -19.87
C PHE A 182 -11.65 10.07 -20.28
N LEU A 183 -12.19 10.03 -21.48
CA LEU A 183 -13.03 8.91 -21.94
C LEU A 183 -12.22 7.61 -22.03
N ARG A 184 -10.98 7.67 -22.50
CA ARG A 184 -10.10 6.49 -22.54
C ARG A 184 -9.73 5.97 -21.16
N GLU A 185 -9.35 6.87 -20.24
CA GLU A 185 -9.02 6.48 -18.87
C GLU A 185 -10.24 5.90 -18.16
N LYS A 186 -11.41 6.54 -18.31
CA LYS A 186 -12.66 6.04 -17.75
C LYS A 186 -13.00 4.64 -18.26
N GLU A 187 -12.82 4.36 -19.56
CA GLU A 187 -13.03 3.03 -20.13
C GLU A 187 -12.10 1.99 -19.51
N SER A 188 -10.82 2.35 -19.32
CA SER A 188 -9.85 1.48 -18.62
C SER A 188 -10.26 1.21 -17.19
N PHE A 189 -10.61 2.26 -16.42
CA PHE A 189 -11.03 2.12 -15.02
C PHE A 189 -12.30 1.28 -14.85
N VAL A 190 -13.26 1.40 -15.78
CA VAL A 190 -14.45 0.54 -15.77
C VAL A 190 -14.06 -0.92 -16.01
N ALA A 191 -13.18 -1.19 -16.99
CA ALA A 191 -12.73 -2.54 -17.29
C ALA A 191 -11.96 -3.16 -16.10
N ASP A 192 -11.06 -2.39 -15.46
CA ASP A 192 -10.34 -2.82 -14.27
C ASP A 192 -11.28 -3.12 -13.10
N ALA A 193 -12.31 -2.30 -12.92
CA ALA A 193 -13.32 -2.50 -11.89
C ALA A 193 -14.21 -3.72 -12.17
N GLU A 194 -14.50 -4.03 -13.46
CA GLU A 194 -15.18 -5.25 -13.87
C GLU A 194 -14.32 -6.49 -13.62
N GLU A 195 -13.01 -6.43 -13.94
CA GLU A 195 -12.06 -7.52 -13.65
C GLU A 195 -11.96 -7.80 -12.15
N ASP A 196 -11.91 -6.75 -11.33
CA ASP A 196 -11.91 -6.87 -9.87
C ASP A 196 -13.15 -7.59 -9.32
N LEU A 197 -14.31 -7.47 -9.99
CA LEU A 197 -15.54 -8.20 -9.61
C LEU A 197 -15.48 -9.69 -9.98
N GLU A 198 -14.54 -10.10 -10.79
CA GLU A 198 -14.28 -11.51 -11.11
C GLU A 198 -13.29 -12.17 -10.14
N ASP A 199 -12.55 -11.41 -9.32
CA ASP A 199 -11.67 -11.95 -8.29
C ASP A 199 -12.40 -12.15 -6.96
N PRO A 200 -12.54 -13.41 -6.46
CA PRO A 200 -13.27 -13.70 -5.23
C PRO A 200 -12.72 -12.97 -4.00
N LEU A 201 -11.40 -12.72 -3.94
CA LEU A 201 -10.77 -12.05 -2.80
C LEU A 201 -11.09 -10.55 -2.80
N SER A 202 -10.98 -9.90 -3.95
CA SER A 202 -11.37 -8.48 -4.13
C SER A 202 -12.83 -8.25 -3.79
N VAL A 203 -13.73 -9.11 -4.30
CA VAL A 203 -15.16 -9.08 -3.98
C VAL A 203 -15.39 -9.25 -2.48
N ALA A 204 -14.70 -10.20 -1.83
CA ALA A 204 -14.87 -10.47 -0.41
C ALA A 204 -14.43 -9.28 0.46
N PHE A 205 -13.32 -8.62 0.15
CA PHE A 205 -12.89 -7.42 0.88
C PHE A 205 -13.81 -6.22 0.65
N ARG A 206 -14.25 -5.96 -0.57
CA ARG A 206 -15.21 -4.89 -0.87
C ARG A 206 -16.52 -5.11 -0.13
N GLN A 207 -17.05 -6.33 -0.12
CA GLN A 207 -18.26 -6.71 0.57
C GLN A 207 -18.11 -6.58 2.10
N GLU A 208 -16.99 -7.03 2.66
CA GLU A 208 -16.69 -6.88 4.09
C GLU A 208 -16.73 -5.40 4.50
N ARG A 209 -16.09 -4.50 3.75
CA ARG A 209 -16.10 -3.06 4.02
C ARG A 209 -17.50 -2.45 3.95
N LYS A 210 -18.34 -2.90 3.01
CA LYS A 210 -19.76 -2.49 2.93
C LYS A 210 -20.55 -2.98 4.15
N VAL A 211 -20.34 -4.20 4.60
CA VAL A 211 -20.95 -4.72 5.84
C VAL A 211 -20.48 -3.89 7.04
N ALA A 212 -19.18 -3.62 7.13
CA ALA A 212 -18.56 -2.89 8.24
C ALA A 212 -19.04 -1.43 8.35
N TYR A 213 -19.04 -0.69 7.24
CA TYR A 213 -19.20 0.77 7.24
C TYR A 213 -20.42 1.26 6.45
N GLY A 214 -21.12 0.38 5.74
CA GLY A 214 -22.23 0.75 4.84
C GLY A 214 -21.74 1.39 3.55
N HIS A 215 -22.55 2.30 2.98
CA HIS A 215 -22.27 2.97 1.71
C HIS A 215 -21.69 4.39 1.90
N VAL A 216 -20.85 4.56 2.91
CA VAL A 216 -20.25 5.85 3.25
C VAL A 216 -18.79 5.67 3.67
N SER A 217 -17.98 6.69 3.47
CA SER A 217 -16.58 6.70 3.92
C SER A 217 -15.82 5.45 3.44
N TYR A 218 -15.19 4.69 4.34
CA TYR A 218 -14.41 3.49 4.01
C TYR A 218 -15.25 2.28 3.55
N GLY A 219 -16.57 2.36 3.58
CA GLY A 219 -17.43 1.38 2.93
C GLY A 219 -17.46 1.49 1.41
N ASN A 220 -17.06 2.65 0.86
CA ASN A 220 -16.89 2.84 -0.57
C ASN A 220 -15.54 2.31 -1.06
N SER A 221 -15.49 1.86 -2.30
CA SER A 221 -14.22 1.47 -2.94
C SER A 221 -13.43 2.72 -3.36
N PRO A 222 -12.16 2.85 -3.01
CA PRO A 222 -11.33 3.96 -3.50
C PRO A 222 -11.15 3.95 -5.02
N SER A 223 -11.16 2.77 -5.66
CA SER A 223 -11.11 2.60 -7.11
C SER A 223 -12.48 2.69 -7.78
N GLY A 224 -13.55 2.94 -7.04
CA GLY A 224 -14.91 2.99 -7.58
C GLY A 224 -15.55 1.62 -7.83
N THR A 225 -16.69 1.67 -8.52
CA THR A 225 -17.41 0.50 -9.04
C THR A 225 -17.69 0.72 -10.54
N PRO A 226 -17.98 -0.34 -11.32
CA PRO A 226 -18.36 -0.15 -12.72
C PRO A 226 -19.51 0.86 -12.91
N GLU A 227 -20.50 0.85 -12.01
CA GLU A 227 -21.64 1.75 -12.05
C GLU A 227 -21.26 3.20 -11.73
N SER A 228 -20.48 3.45 -10.64
CA SER A 228 -20.06 4.80 -10.29
C SER A 228 -19.15 5.37 -11.38
N LEU A 229 -18.11 4.63 -11.79
CA LEU A 229 -17.18 5.05 -12.84
C LEU A 229 -17.86 5.33 -14.17
N SER A 230 -18.79 4.46 -14.61
CA SER A 230 -19.52 4.66 -15.85
C SER A 230 -20.36 5.93 -15.85
N SER A 231 -20.82 6.38 -14.69
CA SER A 231 -21.63 7.59 -14.54
C SER A 231 -20.83 8.88 -14.53
N LEU A 232 -19.51 8.82 -14.21
CA LEU A 232 -18.65 10.00 -14.10
C LEU A 232 -18.51 10.75 -15.42
N THR A 233 -18.42 12.06 -15.31
CA THR A 233 -18.18 12.99 -16.42
C THR A 233 -16.93 13.83 -16.16
N VAL A 234 -16.41 14.50 -17.20
CA VAL A 234 -15.30 15.47 -17.05
C VAL A 234 -15.65 16.57 -16.04
N ARG A 235 -16.93 16.89 -15.90
CA ARG A 235 -17.39 17.88 -14.92
C ARG A 235 -17.16 17.39 -13.49
N ASP A 236 -17.48 16.13 -13.21
CA ASP A 236 -17.30 15.55 -11.88
C ASP A 236 -15.82 15.53 -11.48
N VAL A 237 -14.94 15.18 -12.43
CA VAL A 237 -13.49 15.24 -12.27
C VAL A 237 -13.02 16.66 -11.95
N LYS A 238 -13.52 17.68 -12.68
CA LYS A 238 -13.17 19.09 -12.42
C LYS A 238 -13.70 19.58 -11.08
N GLU A 239 -14.91 19.21 -10.69
CA GLU A 239 -15.48 19.54 -9.38
C GLU A 239 -14.68 18.91 -8.24
N GLN A 240 -14.24 17.66 -8.40
CA GLN A 240 -13.36 16.98 -7.44
C GLN A 240 -11.99 17.66 -7.35
N TYR A 241 -11.39 18.03 -8.49
CA TYR A 241 -10.14 18.78 -8.54
C TYR A 241 -10.26 20.10 -7.76
N GLU A 242 -11.30 20.88 -8.01
CA GLU A 242 -11.54 22.13 -7.30
C GLU A 242 -11.76 21.94 -5.79
N ARG A 243 -12.28 20.82 -5.38
CA ARG A 243 -12.52 20.48 -3.98
C ARG A 243 -11.25 20.09 -3.24
N ILE A 244 -10.33 19.36 -3.90
CA ILE A 244 -9.17 18.73 -3.26
C ILE A 244 -7.90 19.54 -3.43
N ILE A 245 -7.61 20.05 -4.63
CA ILE A 245 -6.31 20.63 -4.97
C ILE A 245 -6.25 22.08 -4.50
N CYS A 246 -5.66 22.28 -3.32
CA CYS A 246 -5.39 23.60 -2.75
C CYS A 246 -4.25 23.53 -1.72
N ALA A 247 -3.56 24.63 -1.50
CA ALA A 247 -2.37 24.69 -0.64
C ALA A 247 -2.65 24.33 0.83
N SER A 248 -3.82 24.73 1.37
CA SER A 248 -4.20 24.40 2.75
C SER A 248 -4.54 22.92 2.97
N ASN A 249 -4.73 22.15 1.88
CA ASN A 249 -4.94 20.71 1.89
C ASN A 249 -3.68 19.91 1.50
N ALA A 250 -2.56 20.60 1.25
CA ALA A 250 -1.37 20.01 0.65
C ALA A 250 -0.21 19.89 1.63
N VAL A 251 0.59 18.85 1.45
CA VAL A 251 1.93 18.69 2.01
C VAL A 251 2.86 18.31 0.88
N ILE A 252 3.98 19.03 0.74
CA ILE A 252 5.08 18.65 -0.17
C ILE A 252 6.25 18.12 0.64
N CYS A 253 6.75 16.93 0.30
CA CYS A 253 8.01 16.41 0.80
C CYS A 253 9.05 16.38 -0.32
N ILE A 254 10.26 16.84 -0.03
CA ILE A 254 11.43 16.71 -0.90
C ILE A 254 12.47 15.88 -0.15
N SER A 255 12.98 14.83 -0.77
CA SER A 255 14.00 13.97 -0.17
C SER A 255 15.10 13.63 -1.19
N GLY A 256 16.35 13.70 -0.82
CA GLY A 256 17.47 13.34 -1.68
C GLY A 256 18.65 14.28 -1.58
N ASP A 257 19.46 14.33 -2.64
CA ASP A 257 20.65 15.20 -2.74
C ASP A 257 20.25 16.65 -2.96
N VAL A 258 19.72 17.25 -1.93
CA VAL A 258 19.16 18.61 -1.92
C VAL A 258 19.60 19.36 -0.68
N ARG A 259 19.56 20.70 -0.74
CA ARG A 259 19.79 21.57 0.40
C ARG A 259 18.57 22.42 0.66
N LYS A 260 18.17 22.53 1.91
CA LYS A 260 16.99 23.28 2.34
C LYS A 260 16.99 24.73 1.81
N GLU A 261 18.15 25.40 1.87
CA GLU A 261 18.31 26.79 1.46
C GLU A 261 18.06 27.00 -0.03
N GLU A 262 18.28 25.96 -0.85
CA GLU A 262 18.06 25.95 -2.31
C GLU A 262 16.62 25.53 -2.65
N VAL A 263 16.10 24.52 -1.94
CA VAL A 263 14.77 23.94 -2.19
C VAL A 263 13.64 24.92 -1.85
N LEU A 264 13.71 25.62 -0.72
CA LEU A 264 12.61 26.49 -0.29
C LEU A 264 12.28 27.61 -1.30
N PRO A 265 13.26 28.36 -1.84
CA PRO A 265 12.98 29.33 -2.89
C PRO A 265 12.40 28.71 -4.16
N LEU A 266 12.81 27.50 -4.53
CA LEU A 266 12.26 26.78 -5.67
C LEU A 266 10.80 26.39 -5.44
N LEU A 267 10.48 25.86 -4.27
CA LEU A 267 9.09 25.51 -3.92
C LEU A 267 8.20 26.76 -3.89
N GLU A 268 8.67 27.86 -3.32
CA GLU A 268 7.93 29.13 -3.34
C GLU A 268 7.70 29.63 -4.76
N LYS A 269 8.71 29.55 -5.64
CA LYS A 269 8.62 29.90 -7.06
C LYS A 269 7.63 29.03 -7.82
N ARG A 270 7.62 27.71 -7.59
CA ARG A 270 6.85 26.72 -8.38
C ARG A 270 5.46 26.46 -7.82
N LEU A 271 5.30 26.37 -6.50
CA LEU A 271 4.05 26.01 -5.82
C LEU A 271 3.44 27.15 -4.99
N GLY A 272 4.17 28.25 -4.76
CA GLY A 272 3.65 29.40 -4.01
C GLY A 272 2.41 30.05 -4.64
N GLY A 273 2.23 29.90 -5.96
CA GLY A 273 1.03 30.32 -6.70
C GLY A 273 -0.19 29.40 -6.57
N MET A 274 -0.07 28.24 -5.91
CA MET A 274 -1.22 27.36 -5.69
C MET A 274 -2.27 28.09 -4.84
N ARG A 275 -3.54 28.01 -5.26
CA ARG A 275 -4.65 28.65 -4.54
C ARG A 275 -4.68 28.18 -3.07
N ALA A 276 -4.91 29.11 -2.14
CA ALA A 276 -4.96 28.77 -0.71
C ALA A 276 -6.08 27.76 -0.40
N GLY A 277 -7.30 28.04 -0.84
CA GLY A 277 -8.47 27.16 -0.72
C GLY A 277 -8.85 26.82 0.73
N MET A 278 -9.72 25.85 0.87
CA MET A 278 -10.05 25.19 2.15
C MET A 278 -9.96 23.66 1.97
N PRO A 279 -9.45 22.93 2.96
CA PRO A 279 -9.43 21.47 2.90
C PRO A 279 -10.85 20.93 2.68
N PRO A 280 -10.99 19.78 1.98
CA PRO A 280 -12.29 19.15 1.79
C PRO A 280 -12.91 18.74 3.14
N VAL A 281 -14.22 18.85 3.24
CA VAL A 281 -14.95 18.27 4.38
C VAL A 281 -15.00 16.77 4.18
N LEU A 282 -14.36 16.03 5.10
CA LEU A 282 -14.31 14.58 5.05
C LEU A 282 -15.53 13.98 5.76
N THR A 283 -16.16 13.00 5.13
CA THR A 283 -17.28 12.26 5.73
C THR A 283 -16.76 11.45 6.93
N PRO A 284 -17.36 11.62 8.13
CA PRO A 284 -16.99 10.79 9.29
C PRO A 284 -17.27 9.31 9.03
N THR A 285 -16.37 8.46 9.49
CA THR A 285 -16.55 7.02 9.37
C THR A 285 -17.45 6.51 10.51
N PRO A 286 -18.53 5.78 10.22
CA PRO A 286 -19.34 5.15 11.25
C PRO A 286 -18.54 4.07 11.98
N ALA A 287 -18.93 3.75 13.21
CA ALA A 287 -18.38 2.59 13.92
C ALA A 287 -18.65 1.31 13.11
N LEU A 288 -17.67 0.41 13.09
CA LEU A 288 -17.79 -0.89 12.42
C LEU A 288 -19.02 -1.65 12.95
N ARG A 289 -19.83 -2.17 12.02
CA ARG A 289 -21.07 -2.89 12.32
C ARG A 289 -20.85 -4.38 12.21
N ALA A 290 -21.52 -5.12 13.09
CA ALA A 290 -21.63 -6.56 12.91
C ALA A 290 -22.62 -6.88 11.79
N GLY A 291 -22.26 -7.88 10.99
CA GLY A 291 -23.11 -8.35 9.90
C GLY A 291 -22.46 -9.50 9.14
N ARG A 292 -23.24 -10.11 8.26
CA ARG A 292 -22.75 -11.20 7.40
C ARG A 292 -23.42 -11.09 6.04
N GLU A 293 -22.60 -11.16 5.00
CA GLU A 293 -23.07 -11.17 3.61
C GLU A 293 -22.44 -12.32 2.84
N VAL A 294 -23.20 -12.91 1.93
CA VAL A 294 -22.76 -14.02 1.08
C VAL A 294 -23.04 -13.67 -0.36
N SER A 295 -21.96 -13.65 -1.17
CA SER A 295 -22.06 -13.48 -2.62
C SER A 295 -21.76 -14.79 -3.34
N VAL A 296 -22.41 -14.93 -4.50
CA VAL A 296 -22.23 -16.08 -5.38
C VAL A 296 -21.45 -15.63 -6.60
N LEU A 297 -20.28 -16.24 -6.81
CA LEU A 297 -19.41 -15.99 -7.95
C LEU A 297 -19.04 -17.34 -8.57
N ASP A 298 -19.23 -17.49 -9.89
CA ASP A 298 -18.93 -18.76 -10.59
C ASP A 298 -17.43 -18.95 -10.78
N LYS A 299 -16.75 -19.26 -9.68
CA LYS A 299 -15.31 -19.56 -9.60
C LYS A 299 -15.13 -20.84 -8.78
N GLN A 300 -13.99 -21.50 -8.95
CA GLN A 300 -13.70 -22.76 -8.25
C GLN A 300 -13.35 -22.60 -6.77
N GLN A 301 -13.03 -21.38 -6.35
CA GLN A 301 -12.58 -21.06 -5.00
C GLN A 301 -13.67 -20.36 -4.20
N ALA A 302 -13.76 -20.68 -2.92
CA ALA A 302 -14.50 -19.91 -1.94
C ALA A 302 -13.56 -19.06 -1.09
N VAL A 303 -13.98 -17.85 -0.75
CA VAL A 303 -13.23 -16.91 0.08
C VAL A 303 -14.07 -16.46 1.26
N LEU A 304 -13.44 -16.37 2.41
CA LEU A 304 -14.02 -15.85 3.64
C LEU A 304 -13.15 -14.73 4.19
N VAL A 305 -13.78 -13.61 4.54
CA VAL A 305 -13.15 -12.49 5.23
C VAL A 305 -13.97 -12.17 6.48
N VAL A 306 -13.29 -11.95 7.61
CA VAL A 306 -13.89 -11.44 8.83
C VAL A 306 -13.14 -10.21 9.29
N GLY A 307 -13.83 -9.07 9.41
CA GLY A 307 -13.30 -7.80 9.89
C GLY A 307 -13.72 -7.50 11.33
N MET A 308 -12.84 -6.84 12.06
CA MET A 308 -13.06 -6.35 13.43
C MET A 308 -12.50 -4.94 13.58
N PRO A 309 -13.03 -4.13 14.52
CA PRO A 309 -12.47 -2.81 14.81
C PRO A 309 -11.01 -2.92 15.26
N CYS A 310 -10.19 -2.00 14.76
CA CYS A 310 -8.80 -1.85 15.17
C CYS A 310 -8.47 -0.36 15.33
N VAL A 311 -7.20 -0.02 15.35
CA VAL A 311 -6.70 1.33 15.57
C VAL A 311 -6.80 2.22 14.33
N ASP A 312 -6.98 3.51 14.53
CA ASP A 312 -6.76 4.54 13.52
C ASP A 312 -5.29 5.02 13.49
N VAL A 313 -4.97 5.88 12.54
CA VAL A 313 -3.59 6.37 12.32
C VAL A 313 -3.00 7.13 13.51
N ALA A 314 -3.82 7.79 14.32
CA ALA A 314 -3.39 8.60 15.47
C ALA A 314 -3.31 7.81 16.78
N SER A 315 -3.67 6.53 16.76
CA SER A 315 -3.74 5.71 17.96
C SER A 315 -2.37 5.49 18.61
N PRO A 316 -2.26 5.63 19.93
CA PRO A 316 -1.05 5.27 20.67
C PRO A 316 -0.76 3.77 20.67
N GLU A 317 -1.75 2.93 20.33
CA GLU A 317 -1.62 1.46 20.26
C GLU A 317 -1.21 0.96 18.83
N MET A 318 -0.72 1.85 17.97
CA MET A 318 -0.33 1.50 16.61
C MET A 318 0.76 0.42 16.56
N ALA A 319 1.75 0.48 17.45
CA ALA A 319 2.83 -0.50 17.49
C ALA A 319 2.33 -1.90 17.86
N GLN A 320 1.34 -2.00 18.78
CA GLN A 320 0.67 -3.24 19.13
C GLN A 320 -0.10 -3.81 17.94
N ALA A 321 -0.83 -2.96 17.21
CA ALA A 321 -1.60 -3.36 16.05
C ALA A 321 -0.69 -3.90 14.92
N LEU A 322 0.44 -3.23 14.66
CA LEU A 322 1.42 -3.66 13.68
C LEU A 322 2.04 -5.02 14.04
N LEU A 323 2.41 -5.23 15.31
CA LEU A 323 2.95 -6.51 15.78
C LEU A 323 1.88 -7.61 15.73
N PHE A 324 0.65 -7.32 16.15
CA PHE A 324 -0.44 -8.30 16.10
C PHE A 324 -0.73 -8.74 14.65
N GLN A 325 -0.81 -7.80 13.72
CA GLN A 325 -1.01 -8.13 12.31
C GLN A 325 0.17 -8.90 11.74
N ALA A 326 1.41 -8.46 12.01
CA ALA A 326 2.62 -9.14 11.55
C ALA A 326 2.66 -10.60 12.02
N TRP A 327 2.35 -10.86 13.30
CA TRP A 327 2.28 -12.21 13.84
C TRP A 327 1.20 -13.07 13.19
N CYS A 328 0.02 -12.51 12.96
CA CYS A 328 -1.09 -13.25 12.34
C CYS A 328 -0.90 -13.48 10.84
N SER A 329 -0.12 -12.65 10.14
CA SER A 329 0.16 -12.78 8.71
C SER A 329 1.41 -13.60 8.39
N ASP A 330 2.25 -13.90 9.39
CA ASP A 330 3.47 -14.69 9.21
C ASP A 330 3.13 -16.16 8.87
N MET A 331 3.97 -16.78 8.03
CA MET A 331 3.86 -18.21 7.71
C MET A 331 4.06 -19.12 8.94
N ALA A 332 4.81 -18.67 9.94
CA ALA A 332 4.92 -19.33 11.24
C ALA A 332 3.89 -18.82 12.27
N GLY A 333 2.97 -17.96 11.84
CA GLY A 333 1.94 -17.39 12.68
C GLY A 333 0.70 -18.29 12.84
N PRO A 334 -0.14 -18.04 13.86
CA PRO A 334 -1.22 -18.94 14.23
C PRO A 334 -2.31 -19.08 13.16
N VAL A 335 -2.55 -18.06 12.36
CA VAL A 335 -3.58 -18.12 11.30
C VAL A 335 -3.16 -19.09 10.20
N PHE A 336 -1.93 -18.96 9.72
CA PHE A 336 -1.40 -19.82 8.67
C PHE A 336 -1.20 -21.25 9.16
N THR A 337 -0.54 -21.45 10.30
CA THR A 337 -0.23 -22.79 10.83
C THR A 337 -1.48 -23.59 11.16
N ASN A 338 -2.44 -23.00 11.87
CA ASN A 338 -3.64 -23.74 12.29
C ASN A 338 -4.60 -24.09 11.14
N ILE A 339 -4.69 -23.20 10.12
CA ILE A 339 -5.70 -23.37 9.07
C ILE A 339 -5.12 -24.06 7.85
N ARG A 340 -3.91 -23.70 7.44
CA ARG A 340 -3.30 -24.24 6.23
C ARG A 340 -2.41 -25.44 6.51
N GLU A 341 -1.44 -25.33 7.42
CA GLU A 341 -0.46 -26.41 7.63
C GLU A 341 -1.04 -27.60 8.39
N GLU A 342 -1.67 -27.37 9.56
CA GLU A 342 -2.19 -28.45 10.39
C GLU A 342 -3.48 -29.04 9.84
N ALA A 343 -4.42 -28.18 9.42
CA ALA A 343 -5.74 -28.64 9.01
C ALA A 343 -5.87 -28.88 7.50
N GLY A 344 -4.98 -28.34 6.66
CA GLY A 344 -5.04 -28.48 5.20
C GLY A 344 -6.30 -27.89 4.57
N LEU A 345 -6.93 -26.90 5.24
CA LEU A 345 -8.25 -26.37 4.87
C LEU A 345 -8.21 -25.16 3.94
N ALA A 346 -7.04 -24.58 3.70
CA ALA A 346 -6.96 -23.36 2.90
C ALA A 346 -5.75 -23.35 1.98
N TYR A 347 -5.89 -22.74 0.81
CA TYR A 347 -4.79 -22.43 -0.10
C TYR A 347 -3.93 -21.29 0.43
N TYR A 348 -4.59 -20.30 1.04
CA TYR A 348 -3.97 -19.22 1.79
C TYR A 348 -4.84 -18.85 2.98
N ALA A 349 -4.19 -18.38 4.05
CA ALA A 349 -4.83 -17.83 5.24
C ALA A 349 -3.90 -16.76 5.81
N SER A 350 -4.42 -15.57 6.09
CA SER A 350 -3.63 -14.45 6.55
C SER A 350 -4.48 -13.38 7.24
N SER A 351 -3.85 -12.29 7.64
CA SER A 351 -4.51 -11.09 8.16
C SER A 351 -4.08 -9.83 7.40
N SER A 352 -4.93 -8.82 7.40
CA SER A 352 -4.68 -7.51 6.81
C SER A 352 -5.12 -6.42 7.78
N LEU A 353 -4.30 -5.39 7.95
CA LEU A 353 -4.60 -4.24 8.77
C LEU A 353 -4.98 -3.05 7.89
N PHE A 354 -6.15 -2.49 8.12
CA PHE A 354 -6.60 -1.25 7.53
C PHE A 354 -6.45 -0.13 8.55
N ILE A 355 -5.72 0.93 8.18
CA ILE A 355 -5.48 2.10 9.03
C ILE A 355 -6.07 3.32 8.34
N GLY A 356 -7.18 3.82 8.86
CA GLY A 356 -7.81 5.05 8.40
C GLY A 356 -7.49 6.23 9.31
N MET A 357 -7.98 7.42 8.94
CA MET A 357 -7.76 8.64 9.72
C MET A 357 -8.63 8.73 10.98
N ASP A 358 -9.80 8.09 10.99
CA ASP A 358 -10.77 8.14 12.09
C ASP A 358 -11.41 6.78 12.38
N ALA A 359 -10.96 5.73 11.73
CA ALA A 359 -11.33 4.36 11.99
C ALA A 359 -10.23 3.43 11.47
N GLY A 360 -10.17 2.23 12.01
CA GLY A 360 -9.31 1.16 11.49
C GLY A 360 -9.95 -0.20 11.71
N GLY A 361 -9.46 -1.19 11.00
CA GLY A 361 -9.94 -2.56 11.08
C GLY A 361 -8.83 -3.55 10.85
N ILE A 362 -8.95 -4.72 11.46
CA ILE A 362 -8.14 -5.89 11.13
C ILE A 362 -9.05 -6.94 10.51
N CYS A 363 -8.66 -7.45 9.36
CA CYS A 363 -9.36 -8.53 8.68
C CYS A 363 -8.53 -9.81 8.74
N PHE A 364 -9.20 -10.94 8.99
CA PHE A 364 -8.64 -12.27 8.79
C PHE A 364 -9.33 -12.88 7.59
N TYR A 365 -8.57 -13.50 6.70
CA TYR A 365 -9.12 -14.01 5.45
C TYR A 365 -8.47 -15.32 5.05
N LEU A 366 -9.22 -16.13 4.32
CA LEU A 366 -8.75 -17.38 3.77
C LEU A 366 -9.44 -17.69 2.42
N GLY A 367 -8.71 -18.44 1.59
CA GLY A 367 -9.24 -19.04 0.37
C GLY A 367 -9.20 -20.55 0.48
N THR A 368 -10.33 -21.20 0.15
CA THR A 368 -10.53 -22.64 0.33
C THR A 368 -11.35 -23.24 -0.82
N SER A 369 -11.49 -24.58 -0.86
CA SER A 369 -12.47 -25.20 -1.73
C SER A 369 -13.91 -24.99 -1.20
N PRO A 370 -14.92 -24.96 -2.06
CA PRO A 370 -16.31 -24.74 -1.65
C PRO A 370 -16.81 -25.76 -0.62
N GLU A 371 -16.36 -27.02 -0.73
CA GLU A 371 -16.73 -28.12 0.15
C GLU A 371 -16.17 -27.97 1.56
N GLN A 372 -15.01 -27.30 1.67
CA GLN A 372 -14.32 -27.08 2.95
C GLN A 372 -14.68 -25.75 3.62
N LEU A 373 -15.44 -24.88 2.96
CA LEU A 373 -15.72 -23.51 3.43
C LEU A 373 -16.26 -23.45 4.86
N GLU A 374 -17.24 -24.30 5.21
CA GLU A 374 -17.81 -24.29 6.56
C GLU A 374 -16.80 -24.74 7.62
N GLU A 375 -15.99 -25.77 7.33
CA GLU A 375 -14.98 -26.25 8.25
C GLU A 375 -13.84 -25.23 8.40
N ALA A 376 -13.38 -24.64 7.29
CA ALA A 376 -12.38 -23.57 7.30
C ALA A 376 -12.86 -22.36 8.12
N GLY A 377 -14.12 -21.96 7.97
CA GLY A 377 -14.73 -20.90 8.78
C GLY A 377 -14.74 -21.21 10.27
N ARG A 378 -15.17 -22.43 10.64
CA ARG A 378 -15.15 -22.89 12.04
C ARG A 378 -13.71 -22.97 12.60
N ARG A 379 -12.75 -23.39 11.78
CA ARG A 379 -11.34 -23.45 12.18
C ARG A 379 -10.77 -22.05 12.39
N LEU A 380 -11.13 -21.08 11.55
CA LEU A 380 -10.75 -19.67 11.73
C LEU A 380 -11.30 -19.12 13.05
N GLU A 381 -12.59 -19.30 13.33
CA GLU A 381 -13.19 -18.86 14.60
C GLU A 381 -12.46 -19.45 15.81
N LYS A 382 -12.24 -20.76 15.83
CA LYS A 382 -11.46 -21.42 16.90
C LYS A 382 -10.03 -20.91 17.02
N THR A 383 -9.40 -20.59 15.89
CA THR A 383 -8.05 -20.02 15.89
C THR A 383 -8.07 -18.63 16.53
N LEU A 384 -9.06 -17.77 16.21
CA LEU A 384 -9.21 -16.45 16.82
C LEU A 384 -9.53 -16.54 18.32
N GLU A 385 -10.37 -17.50 18.75
CA GLU A 385 -10.63 -17.78 20.15
C GLU A 385 -9.35 -18.22 20.87
N MET A 386 -8.58 -19.14 20.31
CA MET A 386 -7.29 -19.56 20.86
C MET A 386 -6.29 -18.41 20.95
N ILE A 387 -6.22 -17.54 19.95
CA ILE A 387 -5.37 -16.33 19.96
C ILE A 387 -5.83 -15.41 21.09
N HIS A 388 -7.13 -15.19 21.26
CA HIS A 388 -7.69 -14.34 22.32
C HIS A 388 -7.37 -14.91 23.72
N GLU A 389 -7.48 -16.18 23.94
CA GLU A 389 -7.25 -16.85 25.22
C GLU A 389 -5.76 -16.90 25.58
N ARG A 390 -4.93 -17.37 24.65
CA ARG A 390 -3.50 -17.63 24.86
C ARG A 390 -2.65 -16.36 24.73
N GLY A 391 -2.95 -15.52 23.74
CA GLY A 391 -2.07 -14.45 23.31
C GLY A 391 -0.80 -14.94 22.62
N MET A 392 0.19 -14.06 22.48
CA MET A 392 1.56 -14.37 22.08
C MET A 392 2.35 -14.97 23.24
N THR A 393 3.34 -15.80 22.94
CA THR A 393 4.43 -16.16 23.83
C THR A 393 5.59 -15.19 23.69
N GLU A 394 6.54 -15.19 24.63
CA GLU A 394 7.76 -14.38 24.57
C GLU A 394 8.57 -14.67 23.30
N GLU A 395 8.72 -15.94 22.93
CA GLU A 395 9.43 -16.36 21.72
C GLU A 395 8.76 -15.84 20.44
N GLU A 396 7.43 -15.91 20.38
CA GLU A 396 6.65 -15.39 19.24
C GLU A 396 6.79 -13.86 19.16
N LEU A 397 6.76 -13.15 20.28
CA LEU A 397 6.93 -11.71 20.34
C LEU A 397 8.30 -11.28 19.82
N GLU A 398 9.38 -11.91 20.32
CA GLU A 398 10.75 -11.56 19.90
C GLU A 398 10.98 -11.87 18.41
N ARG A 399 10.48 -12.99 17.90
CA ARG A 399 10.52 -13.29 16.46
C ARG A 399 9.76 -12.25 15.64
N THR A 400 8.56 -11.87 16.08
CA THR A 400 7.72 -10.89 15.37
C THR A 400 8.36 -9.50 15.39
N LYS A 401 8.95 -9.07 16.53
CA LYS A 401 9.73 -7.84 16.61
C LYS A 401 10.87 -7.83 15.60
N ALA A 402 11.67 -8.90 15.56
CA ALA A 402 12.79 -9.01 14.62
C ALA A 402 12.33 -8.88 13.17
N SER A 403 11.26 -9.58 12.78
CA SER A 403 10.67 -9.51 11.44
C SER A 403 10.13 -8.09 11.13
N ALA A 404 9.36 -7.51 12.04
CA ALA A 404 8.79 -6.17 11.87
C ALA A 404 9.88 -5.09 11.76
N LEU A 405 10.91 -5.13 12.60
CA LEU A 405 12.02 -4.19 12.55
C LEU A 405 12.84 -4.33 11.28
N SER A 406 13.10 -5.57 10.82
CA SER A 406 13.79 -5.82 9.56
C SER A 406 13.02 -5.27 8.37
N SER A 407 11.70 -5.52 8.30
CA SER A 407 10.84 -4.99 7.25
C SER A 407 10.84 -3.45 7.22
N ARG A 408 10.84 -2.81 8.39
CA ARG A 408 10.95 -1.34 8.50
C ARG A 408 12.30 -0.82 8.00
N LEU A 409 13.40 -1.48 8.33
CA LEU A 409 14.73 -1.11 7.83
C LEU A 409 14.81 -1.24 6.30
N LEU A 410 14.25 -2.31 5.74
CA LEU A 410 14.18 -2.50 4.29
C LEU A 410 13.35 -1.40 3.61
N ALA A 411 12.24 -1.00 4.20
CA ALA A 411 11.43 0.12 3.68
C ALA A 411 12.21 1.45 3.64
N MET A 412 13.14 1.67 4.58
CA MET A 412 13.99 2.88 4.64
C MET A 412 15.07 2.94 3.55
N GLN A 413 15.31 1.88 2.80
CA GLN A 413 16.29 1.89 1.69
C GLN A 413 15.84 2.76 0.52
N SER A 414 14.54 2.90 0.31
CA SER A 414 13.96 3.70 -0.77
C SER A 414 13.71 5.14 -0.32
N ASN A 415 14.48 6.09 -0.87
CA ASN A 415 14.25 7.52 -0.63
C ASN A 415 12.87 7.98 -1.11
N GLY A 416 12.36 7.40 -2.20
CA GLY A 416 11.01 7.70 -2.70
C GLY A 416 9.91 7.24 -1.73
N ALA A 417 10.03 6.03 -1.19
CA ALA A 417 9.08 5.51 -0.20
C ALA A 417 9.10 6.32 1.10
N LEU A 418 10.29 6.71 1.57
CA LEU A 418 10.44 7.60 2.73
C LEU A 418 9.84 8.98 2.47
N CYS A 419 10.06 9.54 1.28
CA CYS A 419 9.50 10.83 0.88
C CYS A 419 7.96 10.79 0.93
N GLN A 420 7.35 9.75 0.36
CA GLN A 420 5.90 9.56 0.40
C GLN A 420 5.39 9.36 1.83
N MET A 421 6.05 8.52 2.61
CA MET A 421 5.67 8.27 4.01
C MET A 421 5.68 9.56 4.82
N LEU A 422 6.74 10.36 4.76
CA LEU A 422 6.86 11.63 5.47
C LEU A 422 5.77 12.63 5.04
N ALA A 423 5.49 12.71 3.73
CA ALA A 423 4.40 13.57 3.24
C ALA A 423 3.04 13.15 3.82
N LEU A 424 2.75 11.86 3.84
CA LEU A 424 1.50 11.31 4.38
C LEU A 424 1.42 11.44 5.90
N ASP A 425 2.49 11.21 6.64
CA ASP A 425 2.52 11.37 8.09
C ASP A 425 2.13 12.80 8.49
N ILE A 426 2.76 13.81 7.86
CA ILE A 426 2.42 15.22 8.12
C ILE A 426 1.02 15.57 7.62
N LEU A 427 0.59 15.01 6.49
CA LEU A 427 -0.76 15.21 5.96
C LEU A 427 -1.83 14.69 6.96
N PHE A 428 -1.57 13.58 7.61
CA PHE A 428 -2.47 12.97 8.60
C PHE A 428 -2.31 13.57 10.01
N GLY A 429 -1.38 14.49 10.19
CA GLY A 429 -1.17 15.20 11.46
C GLY A 429 -0.26 14.45 12.43
N LEU A 430 0.48 13.47 11.96
CA LEU A 430 1.51 12.80 12.74
C LEU A 430 2.77 13.66 12.83
N PRO A 431 3.59 13.48 13.87
CA PRO A 431 4.87 14.17 14.00
C PRO A 431 5.90 13.62 13.00
N LEU A 432 6.90 14.43 12.65
CA LEU A 432 7.99 14.06 11.73
C LEU A 432 8.74 12.79 12.14
N ASP A 433 8.82 12.52 13.43
CA ASP A 433 9.50 11.36 14.02
C ASP A 433 8.53 10.19 14.31
N ALA A 434 7.34 10.17 13.68
CA ALA A 434 6.33 9.13 13.90
C ALA A 434 6.88 7.73 13.61
N PHE A 435 7.63 7.60 12.51
CA PHE A 435 8.24 6.34 12.12
C PHE A 435 9.27 5.84 13.15
N GLU A 436 10.15 6.72 13.61
CA GLU A 436 11.16 6.43 14.62
C GLU A 436 10.50 6.06 15.96
N ARG A 437 9.51 6.84 16.39
CA ARG A 437 8.74 6.55 17.62
C ARG A 437 8.08 5.18 17.56
N GLN A 438 7.44 4.85 16.45
CA GLN A 438 6.83 3.53 16.27
C GLN A 438 7.91 2.43 16.26
N THR A 439 9.07 2.65 15.65
CA THR A 439 10.18 1.70 15.63
C THR A 439 10.71 1.44 17.05
N VAL A 440 10.86 2.50 17.86
CA VAL A 440 11.25 2.38 19.27
C VAL A 440 10.16 1.67 20.09
N ALA A 441 8.88 1.98 19.85
CA ALA A 441 7.78 1.32 20.51
C ALA A 441 7.72 -0.19 20.19
N ILE A 442 7.92 -0.58 18.92
CA ILE A 442 7.99 -1.99 18.53
C ILE A 442 9.17 -2.69 19.24
N ARG A 443 10.35 -2.07 19.25
CA ARG A 443 11.55 -2.65 19.89
C ARG A 443 11.35 -2.89 21.37
N ASN A 444 10.72 -1.95 22.05
CA ASN A 444 10.51 -1.98 23.52
C ASN A 444 9.17 -2.59 23.93
N MET A 445 8.43 -3.21 23.00
CA MET A 445 7.13 -3.80 23.32
C MET A 445 7.26 -4.92 24.35
N GLU A 446 6.44 -4.87 25.38
CA GLU A 446 6.35 -5.90 26.40
C GLU A 446 5.20 -6.88 26.10
N LEU A 447 5.36 -8.13 26.52
CA LEU A 447 4.41 -9.21 26.23
C LEU A 447 3.00 -8.87 26.76
N ASP A 448 2.91 -8.32 27.97
CA ASP A 448 1.63 -7.96 28.59
C ASP A 448 0.90 -6.87 27.79
N GLN A 449 1.63 -5.92 27.20
CA GLN A 449 1.05 -4.83 26.40
C GLN A 449 0.41 -5.36 25.11
N VAL A 450 1.14 -6.19 24.37
CA VAL A 450 0.61 -6.76 23.13
C VAL A 450 -0.52 -7.74 23.39
N ASN A 451 -0.42 -8.55 24.47
CA ASN A 451 -1.48 -9.49 24.83
C ASN A 451 -2.74 -8.79 25.35
N ALA A 452 -2.62 -7.68 26.07
CA ALA A 452 -3.77 -6.85 26.44
C ALA A 452 -4.47 -6.28 25.20
N PHE A 453 -3.69 -5.83 24.21
CA PHE A 453 -4.21 -5.34 22.93
C PHE A 453 -4.92 -6.45 22.14
N ILE A 454 -4.33 -7.64 22.02
CA ILE A 454 -4.93 -8.81 21.36
C ILE A 454 -6.28 -9.14 21.99
N LYS A 455 -6.34 -9.22 23.32
CA LYS A 455 -7.60 -9.47 24.06
C LYS A 455 -8.66 -8.41 23.80
N LYS A 456 -8.26 -7.15 23.71
CA LYS A 456 -9.17 -6.03 23.40
C LYS A 456 -9.76 -6.14 21.99
N VAL A 457 -8.92 -6.43 20.98
CA VAL A 457 -9.34 -6.50 19.57
C VAL A 457 -10.20 -7.74 19.31
N LEU A 458 -9.82 -8.88 19.86
CA LEU A 458 -10.51 -10.16 19.66
C LEU A 458 -11.61 -10.43 20.69
N ASP A 459 -11.95 -9.48 21.58
CA ASP A 459 -13.04 -9.65 22.53
C ASP A 459 -14.31 -10.14 21.82
N PRO A 460 -14.94 -11.22 22.28
CA PRO A 460 -16.18 -11.74 21.70
C PRO A 460 -17.33 -10.73 21.61
N ALA A 461 -17.31 -9.68 22.43
CA ALA A 461 -18.28 -8.59 22.39
C ALA A 461 -18.03 -7.59 21.25
N GLN A 462 -16.85 -7.59 20.61
CA GLN A 462 -16.57 -6.73 19.47
C GLN A 462 -17.41 -7.12 18.26
N PRO A 463 -17.92 -6.13 17.49
CA PRO A 463 -18.66 -6.41 16.26
C PRO A 463 -17.73 -7.08 15.24
N ARG A 464 -18.28 -8.04 14.50
CA ARG A 464 -17.59 -8.73 13.41
C ARG A 464 -18.37 -8.60 12.11
N SER A 465 -17.70 -8.12 11.07
CA SER A 465 -18.21 -8.05 9.70
C SER A 465 -17.73 -9.27 8.92
N TRP A 466 -18.66 -10.06 8.40
CA TRP A 466 -18.36 -11.28 7.67
C TRP A 466 -18.70 -11.10 6.19
N SER A 467 -17.78 -11.48 5.34
CA SER A 467 -17.98 -11.61 3.91
C SER A 467 -17.62 -13.02 3.44
N ILE A 468 -18.48 -13.61 2.67
CA ILE A 468 -18.28 -14.93 2.08
C ILE A 468 -18.56 -14.83 0.59
N VAL A 469 -17.61 -15.24 -0.22
CA VAL A 469 -17.77 -15.40 -1.66
C VAL A 469 -17.60 -16.88 -1.99
N ARG A 470 -18.54 -17.45 -2.71
CA ARG A 470 -18.53 -18.90 -3.04
C ARG A 470 -19.20 -19.17 -4.37
N PRO A 471 -18.92 -20.30 -5.03
CA PRO A 471 -19.68 -20.71 -6.20
C PRO A 471 -21.15 -21.02 -5.88
N PRO A 472 -22.00 -21.15 -6.92
CA PRO A 472 -23.34 -21.68 -6.77
C PRO A 472 -23.33 -23.03 -6.03
N LEU A 473 -24.33 -23.26 -5.19
CA LEU A 473 -24.53 -24.60 -4.61
C LEU A 473 -24.96 -25.54 -5.72
N SER A 474 -24.23 -26.63 -5.94
CA SER A 474 -24.59 -27.69 -6.87
C SER A 474 -25.83 -28.46 -6.40
#